data_3f5c1b2fa96ea6c007db1f9ce6fab19c
#
_entry.id   3f5c1b2fa96ea6c007db1f9ce6fab19c
#
_cell.length_a   1.000
_cell.length_b   1.000
_cell.length_c   1.000
_cell.angle_alpha   90.00
_cell.angle_beta   90.00
_cell.angle_gamma   90.00
#
_symmetry.space_group_name_H-M   'P 1'
#
loop_
_entity.id
_entity.type
_entity.pdbx_description
1 polymer ?
#
loop_
_entity_poly.entity_id
_entity_poly.type
_entity_poly.pdbx_seq_one_letter_code
_entity_poly.pdbx_strand_id
1 'polypeptide(L)'
;MIDQALAQALQKEIPVLTAQIRSLYAEFDKKFHLNGAKIPITFGMEPDLLGSYTRGSYHEKEHFHFSLLFIGYAVKNPLKKEDRLDLYKHEYAHYMQYNFHIPSEYQWQHGTHGSAWKYCCSLTGAAPTPYYKAGEA
;
A
#
# COMPACT_ATOMS: atom_id res chain seq x y z
N MET A 1 10.87 21.64 -0.93
CA MET A 1 12.08 20.94 -1.38
C MET A 1 12.66 20.11 -0.26
N ILE A 2 13.08 18.89 -0.56
CA ILE A 2 13.66 17.96 0.42
C ILE A 2 15.15 18.23 0.49
N ASP A 3 15.69 18.41 1.68
CA ASP A 3 17.13 18.53 1.79
C ASP A 3 17.81 17.16 1.72
N GLN A 4 19.10 17.17 1.41
CA GLN A 4 19.87 15.96 1.17
C GLN A 4 20.00 15.11 2.44
N ALA A 5 20.11 15.74 3.60
CA ALA A 5 20.22 15.03 4.87
C ALA A 5 18.94 14.22 5.16
N LEU A 6 17.79 14.83 4.93
CA LEU A 6 16.51 14.13 5.08
C LEU A 6 16.40 12.98 4.09
N ALA A 7 16.74 13.21 2.83
CA ALA A 7 16.69 12.17 1.80
C ALA A 7 17.57 10.97 2.18
N GLN A 8 18.77 11.22 2.66
CA GLN A 8 19.68 10.15 3.09
C GLN A 8 19.14 9.40 4.30
N ALA A 9 18.59 10.13 5.28
CA ALA A 9 18.01 9.51 6.47
C ALA A 9 16.84 8.59 6.10
N LEU A 10 15.96 9.05 5.19
CA LEU A 10 14.83 8.25 4.73
C LEU A 10 15.27 7.02 3.96
N GLN A 11 16.28 7.14 3.10
CA GLN A 11 16.79 5.99 2.35
C GLN A 11 17.35 4.91 3.27
N LYS A 12 17.95 5.28 4.38
CA LYS A 12 18.46 4.32 5.35
C LYS A 12 17.34 3.53 6.05
N GLU A 13 16.12 4.02 6.02
CA GLU A 13 14.97 3.34 6.62
C GLU A 13 14.39 2.25 5.71
N ILE A 14 14.73 2.24 4.42
CA ILE A 14 14.13 1.33 3.45
C ILE A 14 14.17 -0.14 3.89
N PRO A 15 15.28 -0.69 4.38
CA PRO A 15 15.30 -2.09 4.82
C PRO A 15 14.30 -2.37 5.94
N VAL A 16 14.18 -1.48 6.91
CA VAL A 16 13.25 -1.64 8.03
C VAL A 16 11.80 -1.54 7.55
N LEU A 17 11.51 -0.54 6.73
CA LEU A 17 10.16 -0.35 6.18
C LEU A 17 9.76 -1.54 5.31
N THR A 18 10.68 -2.02 4.47
CA THR A 18 10.42 -3.19 3.63
C THR A 18 10.09 -4.40 4.49
N ALA A 19 10.84 -4.63 5.56
CA ALA A 19 10.60 -5.77 6.45
C ALA A 19 9.23 -5.66 7.13
N GLN A 20 8.86 -4.47 7.56
CA GLN A 20 7.54 -4.24 8.19
C GLN A 20 6.39 -4.53 7.22
N ILE A 21 6.50 -4.04 5.99
CA ILE A 21 5.47 -4.24 4.98
C ILE A 21 5.38 -5.73 4.60
N ARG A 22 6.52 -6.39 4.37
CA ARG A 22 6.53 -7.81 4.00
C ARG A 22 6.00 -8.69 5.12
N SER A 23 6.28 -8.35 6.37
CA SER A 23 5.76 -9.10 7.52
C SER A 23 4.23 -9.02 7.59
N LEU A 24 3.68 -7.82 7.40
CA LEU A 24 2.23 -7.64 7.37
C LEU A 24 1.60 -8.41 6.21
N TYR A 25 2.18 -8.30 5.02
CA TYR A 25 1.65 -8.95 3.82
C TYR A 25 1.78 -10.47 3.89
N ALA A 26 2.83 -10.98 4.55
CA ALA A 26 2.98 -12.42 4.78
C ALA A 26 1.85 -12.97 5.66
N GLU A 27 1.42 -12.20 6.65
CA GLU A 27 0.28 -12.59 7.48
C GLU A 27 -1.01 -12.67 6.67
N PHE A 28 -1.25 -11.69 5.79
CA PHE A 28 -2.41 -11.71 4.90
C PHE A 28 -2.31 -12.86 3.90
N ASP A 29 -1.13 -13.09 3.32
CA ASP A 29 -0.92 -14.18 2.37
C ASP A 29 -1.27 -15.53 2.99
N LYS A 30 -0.86 -15.73 4.24
CA LYS A 30 -1.17 -16.96 4.96
C LYS A 30 -2.67 -17.12 5.17
N LYS A 31 -3.34 -16.02 5.52
CA LYS A 31 -4.77 -16.03 5.80
C LYS A 31 -5.61 -16.20 4.53
N PHE A 32 -5.20 -15.57 3.43
CA PHE A 32 -5.98 -15.53 2.19
C PHE A 32 -5.40 -16.36 1.07
N HIS A 33 -4.30 -17.08 1.31
CA HIS A 33 -3.63 -17.94 0.32
C HIS A 33 -3.19 -17.14 -0.91
N LEU A 34 -2.49 -16.02 -0.66
CA LEU A 34 -2.00 -15.13 -1.70
C LEU A 34 -0.48 -15.00 -1.63
N ASN A 35 0.10 -14.13 -2.44
CA ASN A 35 1.53 -13.96 -2.58
C ASN A 35 1.96 -12.48 -2.57
N GLY A 36 1.22 -11.63 -1.90
CA GLY A 36 1.50 -10.19 -1.86
C GLY A 36 2.86 -9.84 -1.28
N ALA A 37 3.34 -10.62 -0.30
CA ALA A 37 4.64 -10.40 0.33
C ALA A 37 5.82 -10.62 -0.63
N LYS A 38 5.61 -11.28 -1.76
CA LYS A 38 6.66 -11.55 -2.75
C LYS A 38 6.70 -10.52 -3.87
N ILE A 39 5.73 -9.62 -3.90
CA ILE A 39 5.67 -8.60 -4.95
C ILE A 39 6.71 -7.53 -4.67
N PRO A 40 7.43 -7.03 -5.69
CA PRO A 40 8.40 -5.95 -5.49
C PRO A 40 7.79 -4.73 -4.83
N ILE A 41 8.56 -4.10 -3.97
CA ILE A 41 8.19 -2.86 -3.31
C ILE A 41 9.22 -1.81 -3.71
N THR A 42 8.75 -0.67 -4.21
CA THR A 42 9.61 0.46 -4.54
C THR A 42 9.28 1.63 -3.63
N PHE A 43 10.23 2.54 -3.50
CA PHE A 43 10.07 3.73 -2.65
C PHE A 43 10.47 4.97 -3.43
N GLY A 44 9.78 6.05 -3.18
CA GLY A 44 10.09 7.35 -3.76
C GLY A 44 9.93 8.44 -2.72
N MET A 45 10.00 9.69 -3.17
CA MET A 45 9.85 10.86 -2.30
C MET A 45 8.83 11.83 -2.87
N GLU A 46 7.76 11.31 -3.41
CA GLU A 46 6.68 12.11 -3.97
C GLU A 46 5.95 12.86 -2.86
N PRO A 47 5.74 14.16 -3.01
CA PRO A 47 4.99 14.91 -2.00
C PRO A 47 3.47 14.79 -2.17
N ASP A 48 3.02 14.22 -3.29
CA ASP A 48 1.62 14.18 -3.67
C ASP A 48 1.08 12.76 -3.89
N LEU A 49 1.81 11.73 -3.45
CA LEU A 49 1.39 10.34 -3.56
C LEU A 49 1.85 9.58 -2.33
N LEU A 50 0.92 9.01 -1.57
CA LEU A 50 1.27 8.25 -0.37
C LEU A 50 1.77 6.86 -0.72
N GLY A 51 1.05 6.19 -1.60
CA GLY A 51 1.40 4.85 -2.05
C GLY A 51 0.53 4.44 -3.22
N SER A 52 0.89 3.30 -3.82
CA SER A 52 0.12 2.75 -4.92
C SER A 52 0.35 1.26 -5.05
N TYR A 53 -0.57 0.60 -5.73
CA TYR A 53 -0.39 -0.76 -6.21
C TYR A 53 -0.56 -0.73 -7.73
N THR A 54 0.42 -1.26 -8.45
CA THR A 54 0.36 -1.37 -9.90
C THR A 54 0.16 -2.82 -10.29
N ARG A 55 -0.92 -3.09 -11.03
CA ARG A 55 -1.15 -4.41 -11.62
C ARG A 55 -0.12 -4.70 -12.69
N GLY A 56 0.34 -5.95 -12.72
CA GLY A 56 1.22 -6.39 -13.79
C GLY A 56 0.53 -6.28 -15.14
N SER A 57 1.25 -5.79 -16.13
CA SER A 57 0.75 -5.63 -17.48
C SER A 57 1.89 -5.87 -18.48
N TYR A 58 1.56 -5.76 -19.76
CA TYR A 58 2.55 -5.90 -20.81
C TYR A 58 3.67 -4.86 -20.70
N HIS A 59 3.34 -3.67 -20.18
CA HIS A 59 4.29 -2.54 -20.14
C HIS A 59 4.89 -2.32 -18.75
N GLU A 60 4.35 -2.91 -17.71
CA GLU A 60 4.78 -2.58 -16.36
C GLU A 60 4.71 -3.80 -15.45
N LYS A 61 5.74 -4.01 -14.64
CA LYS A 61 5.75 -5.08 -13.65
C LYS A 61 4.85 -4.75 -12.47
N GLU A 62 4.18 -5.75 -11.95
CA GLU A 62 3.42 -5.63 -10.73
C GLU A 62 4.31 -5.20 -9.58
N HIS A 63 3.89 -4.17 -8.84
CA HIS A 63 4.64 -3.70 -7.69
C HIS A 63 3.78 -2.85 -6.77
N PHE A 64 4.22 -2.76 -5.52
CA PHE A 64 3.76 -1.75 -4.57
C PHE A 64 4.75 -0.61 -4.55
N HIS A 65 4.25 0.61 -4.33
CA HIS A 65 5.09 1.79 -4.21
C HIS A 65 4.64 2.63 -3.03
N PHE A 66 5.60 3.19 -2.29
CA PHE A 66 5.29 4.06 -1.15
C PHE A 66 6.22 5.26 -1.15
N SER A 67 5.67 6.41 -0.74
CA SER A 67 6.48 7.62 -0.59
C SER A 67 7.08 7.67 0.81
N LEU A 68 8.40 7.77 0.88
CA LEU A 68 9.12 7.90 2.14
C LEU A 68 8.76 9.17 2.89
N LEU A 69 8.25 10.19 2.19
CA LEU A 69 7.82 11.42 2.84
C LEU A 69 6.61 11.21 3.74
N PHE A 70 5.84 10.16 3.50
CA PHE A 70 4.65 9.87 4.31
C PHE A 70 4.88 8.71 5.28
N ILE A 71 5.57 7.64 4.84
CA ILE A 71 5.74 6.46 5.70
C ILE A 71 7.02 6.48 6.53
N GLY A 72 7.98 7.36 6.20
CA GLY A 72 9.25 7.40 6.89
C GLY A 72 9.14 7.95 8.31
N TYR A 73 10.11 7.58 9.15
CA TYR A 73 10.18 8.04 10.53
C TYR A 73 10.93 9.35 10.68
N ALA A 74 11.85 9.64 9.75
CA ALA A 74 12.70 10.83 9.84
C ALA A 74 12.01 12.13 9.43
N VAL A 75 10.78 12.06 8.91
CA VAL A 75 10.03 13.25 8.54
C VAL A 75 9.57 14.00 9.78
N LYS A 76 9.29 15.31 9.63
CA LYS A 76 8.94 16.18 10.75
C LYS A 76 7.71 15.71 11.53
N ASN A 77 6.68 15.25 10.82
CA ASN A 77 5.45 14.76 11.44
C ASN A 77 5.15 13.36 10.91
N PRO A 78 5.80 12.32 11.45
CA PRO A 78 5.58 10.96 10.94
C PRO A 78 4.15 10.51 11.19
N LEU A 79 3.65 9.67 10.30
CA LEU A 79 2.35 9.03 10.49
C LEU A 79 2.36 8.21 11.77
N LYS A 80 1.23 8.17 12.44
CA LYS A 80 1.02 7.25 13.56
C LYS A 80 1.09 5.81 13.03
N LYS A 81 1.40 4.89 13.93
CA LYS A 81 1.50 3.47 13.57
C LYS A 81 0.22 2.97 12.88
N GLU A 82 -0.94 3.32 13.43
CA GLU A 82 -2.23 2.89 12.88
C GLU A 82 -2.44 3.38 11.45
N ASP A 83 -2.08 4.63 11.19
CA ASP A 83 -2.27 5.24 9.87
C ASP A 83 -1.31 4.65 8.85
N ARG A 84 -0.08 4.36 9.27
CA ARG A 84 0.90 3.70 8.42
C ARG A 84 0.44 2.30 8.05
N LEU A 85 -0.04 1.53 9.03
CA LEU A 85 -0.56 0.19 8.78
C LEU A 85 -1.80 0.24 7.89
N ASP A 86 -2.68 1.22 8.10
CA ASP A 86 -3.86 1.37 7.27
C ASP A 86 -3.49 1.63 5.82
N LEU A 87 -2.48 2.46 5.57
CA LEU A 87 -1.99 2.69 4.21
C LEU A 87 -1.49 1.38 3.57
N TYR A 88 -0.70 0.60 4.29
CA TYR A 88 -0.21 -0.68 3.76
C TYR A 88 -1.35 -1.63 3.45
N LYS A 89 -2.36 -1.70 4.32
CA LYS A 89 -3.55 -2.52 4.10
C LYS A 89 -4.38 -2.04 2.91
N HIS A 90 -4.47 -0.73 2.72
CA HIS A 90 -5.14 -0.11 1.59
C HIS A 90 -4.55 -0.61 0.26
N GLU A 91 -3.22 -0.60 0.16
CA GLU A 91 -2.55 -1.05 -1.06
C GLU A 91 -2.67 -2.57 -1.24
N TYR A 92 -2.57 -3.34 -0.15
CA TYR A 92 -2.79 -4.78 -0.23
C TYR A 92 -4.22 -5.11 -0.70
N ALA A 93 -5.20 -4.34 -0.26
CA ALA A 93 -6.59 -4.53 -0.70
C ALA A 93 -6.73 -4.30 -2.21
N HIS A 94 -5.97 -3.37 -2.79
CA HIS A 94 -5.93 -3.20 -4.24
C HIS A 94 -5.35 -4.43 -4.95
N TYR A 95 -4.26 -4.99 -4.42
CA TYR A 95 -3.72 -6.24 -4.93
C TYR A 95 -4.73 -7.36 -4.80
N MET A 96 -5.39 -7.45 -3.65
CA MET A 96 -6.33 -8.52 -3.32
C MET A 96 -7.54 -8.51 -4.25
N GLN A 97 -8.07 -7.35 -4.61
CA GLN A 97 -9.27 -7.29 -5.46
C GLN A 97 -9.05 -7.92 -6.84
N TYR A 98 -7.81 -8.01 -7.30
CA TYR A 98 -7.48 -8.62 -8.59
C TYR A 98 -6.99 -10.07 -8.48
N ASN A 99 -6.75 -10.57 -7.28
CA ASN A 99 -6.13 -11.87 -7.07
C ASN A 99 -6.90 -12.79 -6.12
N PHE A 100 -7.96 -12.29 -5.52
CA PHE A 100 -8.79 -13.02 -4.57
C PHE A 100 -10.19 -13.18 -5.15
N HIS A 101 -10.86 -14.28 -4.79
CA HIS A 101 -12.24 -14.47 -5.24
C HIS A 101 -13.17 -13.48 -4.57
N ILE A 102 -13.84 -12.68 -5.40
CA ILE A 102 -14.79 -11.68 -4.90
C ILE A 102 -16.20 -12.23 -5.12
N PRO A 103 -17.02 -12.40 -4.06
CA PRO A 103 -18.40 -12.82 -4.23
C PRO A 103 -19.17 -11.88 -5.14
N SER A 104 -20.08 -12.42 -5.94
CA SER A 104 -20.81 -11.65 -6.95
C SER A 104 -21.58 -10.46 -6.35
N GLU A 105 -22.04 -10.58 -5.11
CA GLU A 105 -22.75 -9.51 -4.41
C GLU A 105 -21.88 -8.27 -4.16
N TYR A 106 -20.56 -8.39 -4.28
CA TYR A 106 -19.62 -7.27 -4.12
C TYR A 106 -19.02 -6.82 -5.46
N GLN A 107 -19.60 -7.21 -6.58
CA GLN A 107 -19.07 -6.88 -7.90
C GLN A 107 -19.92 -5.84 -8.64
N TRP A 108 -20.77 -5.12 -7.93
CA TRP A 108 -21.73 -4.22 -8.54
C TRP A 108 -21.20 -2.81 -8.81
N GLN A 109 -20.15 -2.40 -8.12
CA GLN A 109 -19.57 -1.07 -8.30
C GLN A 109 -18.16 -1.21 -8.87
N HIS A 110 -17.95 -0.70 -10.06
CA HIS A 110 -16.67 -0.80 -10.75
C HIS A 110 -15.70 0.28 -10.28
N GLY A 111 -14.41 0.07 -10.60
CA GLY A 111 -13.36 1.02 -10.30
C GLY A 111 -12.39 0.52 -9.25
N THR A 112 -11.29 1.26 -9.09
CA THR A 112 -10.21 0.86 -8.18
C THR A 112 -10.63 0.93 -6.71
N HIS A 113 -11.59 1.79 -6.38
CA HIS A 113 -12.12 1.92 -5.03
C HIS A 113 -13.60 1.51 -4.98
N GLY A 114 -13.98 0.55 -5.82
CA GLY A 114 -15.35 0.06 -5.89
C GLY A 114 -15.68 -0.98 -4.82
N SER A 115 -16.82 -1.66 -5.01
CA SER A 115 -17.32 -2.62 -4.01
C SER A 115 -16.37 -3.79 -3.79
N ALA A 116 -15.67 -4.27 -4.82
CA ALA A 116 -14.70 -5.35 -4.67
C ALA A 116 -13.53 -4.92 -3.77
N TRP A 117 -13.01 -3.73 -3.97
CA TRP A 117 -11.94 -3.21 -3.13
C TRP A 117 -12.43 -3.01 -1.68
N LYS A 118 -13.63 -2.47 -1.51
CA LYS A 118 -14.21 -2.28 -0.17
C LYS A 118 -14.42 -3.61 0.55
N TYR A 119 -14.80 -4.65 -0.19
CA TYR A 119 -14.88 -5.99 0.37
C TYR A 119 -13.51 -6.46 0.87
N CYS A 120 -12.46 -6.25 0.07
CA CYS A 120 -11.09 -6.59 0.49
C CYS A 120 -10.65 -5.78 1.70
N CYS A 121 -11.05 -4.50 1.80
CA CYS A 121 -10.77 -3.70 2.99
C CYS A 121 -11.41 -4.30 4.23
N SER A 122 -12.63 -4.83 4.12
CA SER A 122 -13.30 -5.45 5.25
C SER A 122 -12.56 -6.70 5.76
N LEU A 123 -11.85 -7.39 4.86
CA LEU A 123 -11.09 -8.58 5.21
C LEU A 123 -9.71 -8.25 5.79
N THR A 124 -9.07 -7.20 5.31
CA THR A 124 -7.73 -6.81 5.75
C THR A 124 -7.73 -5.84 6.93
N GLY A 125 -8.89 -5.25 7.21
CA GLY A 125 -8.99 -4.23 8.26
C GLY A 125 -8.61 -2.83 7.81
N ALA A 126 -8.46 -2.60 6.49
CA ALA A 126 -8.23 -1.27 5.97
C ALA A 126 -9.52 -0.44 6.05
N ALA A 127 -9.39 0.87 6.26
CA ALA A 127 -10.53 1.75 6.16
C ALA A 127 -11.06 1.76 4.72
N PRO A 128 -12.38 1.61 4.50
CA PRO A 128 -12.93 1.51 3.15
C PRO A 128 -13.13 2.88 2.50
N THR A 129 -12.15 3.75 2.61
CA THR A 129 -12.21 5.11 2.07
C THR A 129 -10.96 5.42 1.27
N PRO A 130 -11.10 5.97 0.05
CA PRO A 130 -9.96 6.45 -0.73
C PRO A 130 -9.55 7.85 -0.24
N TYR A 131 -9.23 7.99 1.00
CA TYR A 131 -9.25 9.27 1.70
C TYR A 131 -7.93 10.00 1.79
N TYR A 132 -6.87 9.39 1.39
CA TYR A 132 -5.57 10.03 1.55
C TYR A 132 -5.53 11.24 0.65
N LYS A 133 -5.82 12.36 1.20
CA LYS A 133 -6.14 13.59 0.53
C LYS A 133 -5.26 13.91 -0.65
N ALA A 134 -4.00 14.10 -0.43
CA ALA A 134 -3.07 14.33 -1.52
C ALA A 134 -2.49 12.99 -1.94
N GLY A 135 -2.47 12.71 -3.22
CA GLY A 135 -1.83 11.51 -3.73
C GLY A 135 -2.51 10.23 -3.30
N GLU A 136 -3.79 10.18 -3.38
CA GLU A 136 -4.52 8.95 -3.13
C GLU A 136 -4.14 7.87 -4.12
N ALA A 137 -4.09 6.69 -3.62
CA ALA A 137 -3.77 5.54 -4.45
C ALA A 137 -4.98 4.70 -4.74
#